data_a9602addf99e51fbaf07dfb26faa3826
#
_entry.id   a9602addf99e51fbaf07dfb26faa3826
#
_cell.length_a   1.000
_cell.length_b   1.000
_cell.length_c   1.000
_cell.angle_alpha   90.00
_cell.angle_beta   90.00
_cell.angle_gamma   90.00
#
_symmetry.space_group_name_H-M   'P 1'
#
loop_
_entity.id
_entity.type
_entity.pdbx_description
1 polymer ?
#
loop_
_entity_poly.entity_id
_entity_poly.type
_entity_poly.pdbx_seq_one_letter_code
_entity_poly.pdbx_strand_id
1 'polypeptide(L)'
;VNEGLTGAPGSGDNVYAYSAPYSTVIYLRGTYGIDLKKAIAASVPDPAYHLAYQLLNRLKQSGILVGKDAVTARELSLNNQLFQAPSKIIDIHTSPGLDKIVYWFNQKSINLFGEHLIKTIAWKDAKEITTSNGVKALKNFWAKKEGIDSDAMNIYDGSGLSPANRITTLAMAQVLHSIKKESWFAGFYESLPVYNDMKMKSGSISDVIAYTGYQISSNGTPLVFSFMINNYNGSSSTVRQKMFSVLNTLK
;
A
#
# COMPACT_ATOMS: atom_id res chain seq x y z
N VAL A 1 -1.81 15.48 20.58
CA VAL A 1 -1.47 15.21 21.99
C VAL A 1 -0.34 14.19 21.99
N ASN A 2 0.80 14.55 22.60
CA ASN A 2 1.95 13.64 22.74
C ASN A 2 1.94 13.02 24.13
N GLU A 3 1.66 11.72 24.18
CA GLU A 3 1.71 10.87 25.39
C GLU A 3 2.84 9.82 25.28
N GLY A 4 3.75 10.02 24.30
CA GLY A 4 4.89 9.13 24.09
C GLY A 4 5.92 9.24 25.22
N LEU A 5 6.55 8.13 25.57
CA LEU A 5 7.59 8.01 26.58
C LEU A 5 8.94 7.76 25.91
N THR A 6 10.00 8.20 26.57
CA THR A 6 11.37 7.87 26.15
C THR A 6 11.70 6.45 26.55
N GLY A 7 12.09 5.62 25.59
CA GLY A 7 12.57 4.26 25.80
C GLY A 7 14.10 4.19 25.93
N ALA A 8 14.59 3.05 26.39
CA ALA A 8 16.02 2.79 26.51
C ALA A 8 16.72 2.85 25.12
N PRO A 9 18.06 3.10 25.08
CA PRO A 9 18.82 2.95 23.84
C PRO A 9 18.61 1.58 23.21
N GLY A 10 18.43 1.53 21.89
CA GLY A 10 18.18 0.29 21.15
C GLY A 10 16.76 -0.28 21.26
N SER A 11 15.84 0.34 22.02
CA SER A 11 14.45 -0.13 22.13
C SER A 11 13.61 0.12 20.86
N GLY A 12 14.13 0.93 19.95
CA GLY A 12 13.48 1.19 18.65
C GLY A 12 12.27 2.12 18.74
N ASP A 13 11.43 2.03 17.73
CA ASP A 13 10.22 2.82 17.55
C ASP A 13 9.00 1.95 17.88
N ASN A 14 8.37 2.23 19.00
CA ASN A 14 7.14 1.60 19.46
C ASN A 14 6.04 2.66 19.72
N VAL A 15 6.13 3.81 19.05
CA VAL A 15 5.10 4.86 19.12
C VAL A 15 4.07 4.65 18.04
N TYR A 16 2.82 4.72 18.43
CA TYR A 16 1.67 4.64 17.52
C TYR A 16 0.86 5.93 17.57
N ALA A 17 0.35 6.34 16.41
CA ALA A 17 -0.55 7.45 16.27
C ALA A 17 -2.00 6.95 16.23
N TYR A 18 -2.81 7.41 17.15
CA TYR A 18 -4.22 7.06 17.26
C TYR A 18 -5.08 8.25 16.88
N SER A 19 -5.91 8.10 15.86
CA SER A 19 -6.92 9.08 15.48
C SER A 19 -8.07 8.38 14.74
N ALA A 20 -9.24 9.00 14.75
CA ALA A 20 -10.34 8.63 13.87
C ALA A 20 -10.27 9.42 12.56
N PRO A 21 -10.85 8.94 11.46
CA PRO A 21 -11.07 9.75 10.27
C PRO A 21 -11.80 11.05 10.61
N TYR A 22 -11.33 12.15 10.03
CA TYR A 22 -11.85 13.51 10.26
C TYR A 22 -11.70 14.06 11.68
N SER A 23 -10.89 13.40 12.51
CA SER A 23 -10.56 13.91 13.84
C SER A 23 -9.63 15.11 13.73
N THR A 24 -9.83 16.10 14.61
CA THR A 24 -8.92 17.23 14.79
C THR A 24 -7.76 16.93 15.74
N VAL A 25 -7.76 15.75 16.37
CA VAL A 25 -6.79 15.35 17.38
C VAL A 25 -6.15 14.02 17.02
N ILE A 26 -4.84 13.95 17.12
CA ILE A 26 -4.03 12.73 17.02
C ILE A 26 -3.34 12.53 18.38
N TYR A 27 -3.44 11.32 18.95
CA TYR A 27 -2.74 10.92 20.15
C TYR A 27 -1.51 10.08 19.74
N LEU A 28 -0.34 10.47 20.21
CA LEU A 28 0.89 9.67 20.09
C LEU A 28 1.12 8.92 21.39
N ARG A 29 1.17 7.58 21.36
CA ARG A 29 1.32 6.73 22.53
C ARG A 29 2.35 5.65 22.28
N GLY A 30 3.08 5.28 23.31
CA GLY A 30 4.10 4.23 23.28
C GLY A 30 5.48 4.74 23.67
N THR A 31 6.54 4.03 23.26
CA THR A 31 7.92 4.37 23.63
C THR A 31 8.78 4.61 22.40
N TYR A 32 9.66 5.60 22.49
CA TYR A 32 10.61 5.97 21.44
C TYR A 32 12.02 5.90 22.01
N GLY A 33 12.89 5.06 21.45
CA GLY A 33 14.26 4.88 21.88
C GLY A 33 15.03 6.20 21.85
N ILE A 34 15.73 6.53 22.94
CA ILE A 34 16.44 7.80 23.12
C ILE A 34 17.51 8.05 22.02
N ASP A 35 18.05 6.97 21.49
CA ASP A 35 19.07 6.98 20.43
C ASP A 35 18.48 7.01 19.01
N LEU A 36 17.17 6.90 18.86
CA LEU A 36 16.50 6.84 17.57
C LEU A 36 16.34 8.23 16.96
N LYS A 37 17.04 8.48 15.84
CA LYS A 37 17.04 9.78 15.14
C LYS A 37 16.22 9.71 13.84
N LYS A 38 14.93 9.34 13.94
CA LYS A 38 14.06 9.33 12.76
C LYS A 38 12.68 9.91 13.07
N ALA A 39 12.03 10.45 12.05
CA ALA A 39 10.63 10.86 12.15
C ALA A 39 9.71 9.63 12.08
N ILE A 40 8.62 9.67 12.85
CA ILE A 40 7.54 8.71 12.76
C ILE A 40 6.47 9.27 11.83
N ALA A 41 6.07 8.50 10.84
CA ALA A 41 5.00 8.86 9.92
C ALA A 41 3.66 8.31 10.41
N ALA A 42 2.61 9.11 10.27
CA ALA A 42 1.25 8.73 10.61
C ALA A 42 0.28 9.16 9.52
N SER A 43 -0.90 8.53 9.47
CA SER A 43 -1.96 8.93 8.55
C SER A 43 -2.55 10.27 8.95
N VAL A 44 -2.77 11.14 7.97
CA VAL A 44 -3.49 12.41 8.17
C VAL A 44 -4.99 12.10 8.29
N PRO A 45 -5.69 12.54 9.36
CA PRO A 45 -7.11 12.22 9.58
C PRO A 45 -8.05 12.74 8.50
N ASP A 46 -7.78 13.94 7.96
CA ASP A 46 -8.54 14.55 6.86
C ASP A 46 -7.56 15.09 5.80
N PRO A 47 -7.09 14.26 4.86
CA PRO A 47 -6.13 14.66 3.85
C PRO A 47 -6.70 15.67 2.84
N ALA A 48 -7.99 15.64 2.57
CA ALA A 48 -8.64 16.59 1.67
C ALA A 48 -8.67 18.00 2.28
N TYR A 49 -9.08 18.12 3.54
CA TYR A 49 -9.02 19.38 4.26
C TYR A 49 -7.60 19.89 4.43
N HIS A 50 -6.66 19.00 4.79
CA HIS A 50 -5.26 19.36 4.94
C HIS A 50 -4.68 19.96 3.65
N LEU A 51 -4.96 19.35 2.49
CA LEU A 51 -4.52 19.87 1.19
C LEU A 51 -5.13 21.27 0.91
N ALA A 52 -6.43 21.43 1.10
CA ALA A 52 -7.12 22.72 0.90
C ALA A 52 -6.56 23.80 1.82
N TYR A 53 -6.32 23.47 3.09
CA TYR A 53 -5.72 24.37 4.08
C TYR A 53 -4.28 24.78 3.71
N GLN A 54 -3.45 23.84 3.30
CA GLN A 54 -2.08 24.13 2.87
C GLN A 54 -2.07 25.02 1.62
N LEU A 55 -2.94 24.76 0.65
CA LEU A 55 -3.08 25.61 -0.54
C LEU A 55 -3.50 27.04 -0.15
N LEU A 56 -4.54 27.17 0.70
CA LEU A 56 -4.99 28.47 1.22
C LEU A 56 -3.84 29.26 1.87
N ASN A 57 -3.06 28.60 2.72
CA ASN A 57 -1.93 29.24 3.39
C ASN A 57 -0.83 29.67 2.40
N ARG A 58 -0.54 28.85 1.39
CA ARG A 58 0.43 29.21 0.34
C ARG A 58 -0.03 30.41 -0.48
N LEU A 59 -1.31 30.47 -0.84
CA LEU A 59 -1.89 31.61 -1.56
C LEU A 59 -1.77 32.89 -0.72
N LYS A 60 -2.15 32.85 0.56
CA LYS A 60 -2.01 33.98 1.48
C LYS A 60 -0.56 34.44 1.64
N GLN A 61 0.39 33.51 1.78
CA GLN A 61 1.85 33.81 1.86
C GLN A 61 2.38 34.45 0.58
N SER A 62 1.77 34.13 -0.57
CA SER A 62 2.11 34.73 -1.87
C SER A 62 1.41 36.06 -2.13
N GLY A 63 0.74 36.65 -1.13
CA GLY A 63 0.04 37.93 -1.25
C GLY A 63 -1.30 37.86 -1.98
N ILE A 64 -1.82 36.63 -2.25
CA ILE A 64 -3.14 36.47 -2.90
C ILE A 64 -4.23 36.56 -1.86
N LEU A 65 -5.16 37.49 -2.06
CA LEU A 65 -6.34 37.62 -1.22
C LEU A 65 -7.33 36.51 -1.51
N VAL A 66 -7.63 35.72 -0.49
CA VAL A 66 -8.61 34.64 -0.57
C VAL A 66 -9.76 34.95 0.37
N GLY A 67 -10.94 35.11 -0.17
CA GLY A 67 -12.14 35.56 0.57
C GLY A 67 -12.92 34.46 1.28
N LYS A 68 -12.48 33.20 1.16
CA LYS A 68 -13.18 32.06 1.80
C LYS A 68 -12.15 31.14 2.50
N ASP A 69 -12.61 30.47 3.53
CA ASP A 69 -11.81 29.44 4.21
C ASP A 69 -11.73 28.16 3.40
N ALA A 70 -10.75 27.31 3.77
CA ALA A 70 -10.63 25.96 3.20
C ALA A 70 -11.85 25.12 3.59
N VAL A 71 -12.44 24.43 2.63
CA VAL A 71 -13.60 23.57 2.83
C VAL A 71 -13.49 22.34 1.92
N THR A 72 -14.06 21.24 2.35
CA THR A 72 -14.10 19.99 1.57
C THR A 72 -15.51 19.70 1.05
N ALA A 73 -15.62 18.89 -0.01
CA ALA A 73 -16.92 18.45 -0.50
C ALA A 73 -17.73 17.71 0.58
N ARG A 74 -17.04 16.99 1.50
CA ARG A 74 -17.67 16.32 2.65
C ARG A 74 -18.31 17.35 3.59
N GLU A 75 -17.60 18.40 3.96
CA GLU A 75 -18.12 19.46 4.86
C GLU A 75 -19.30 20.18 4.23
N LEU A 76 -19.22 20.51 2.93
CA LEU A 76 -20.36 21.08 2.19
C LEU A 76 -21.59 20.16 2.27
N SER A 77 -21.39 18.86 2.02
CA SER A 77 -22.47 17.87 2.09
C SER A 77 -23.10 17.76 3.48
N LEU A 78 -22.27 17.77 4.55
CA LEU A 78 -22.76 17.75 5.94
C LEU A 78 -23.58 18.99 6.30
N ASN A 79 -23.26 20.11 5.67
CA ASN A 79 -23.99 21.39 5.86
C ASN A 79 -25.11 21.55 4.84
N ASN A 80 -25.53 20.51 4.11
CA ASN A 80 -26.56 20.57 3.07
C ASN A 80 -26.24 21.58 1.96
N GLN A 81 -24.97 21.83 1.70
CA GLN A 81 -24.52 22.73 0.64
C GLN A 81 -24.10 21.91 -0.59
N LEU A 82 -24.46 22.39 -1.77
CA LEU A 82 -24.06 21.73 -3.01
C LEU A 82 -22.61 22.06 -3.36
N PHE A 83 -21.85 21.04 -3.73
CA PHE A 83 -20.58 21.24 -4.38
C PHE A 83 -20.80 21.79 -5.79
N GLN A 84 -20.27 22.98 -6.04
CA GLN A 84 -20.28 23.56 -7.39
C GLN A 84 -19.02 23.14 -8.14
N ALA A 85 -19.20 22.49 -9.26
CA ALA A 85 -18.07 22.16 -10.14
C ALA A 85 -17.36 23.45 -10.58
N PRO A 86 -16.01 23.48 -10.61
CA PRO A 86 -15.27 24.66 -11.04
C PRO A 86 -15.59 24.99 -12.51
N SER A 87 -15.86 26.26 -12.79
CA SER A 87 -16.15 26.74 -14.15
C SER A 87 -14.88 26.93 -15.00
N LYS A 88 -13.72 26.99 -14.37
CA LYS A 88 -12.43 27.20 -15.02
C LYS A 88 -11.34 26.34 -14.40
N ILE A 89 -10.62 25.60 -15.23
CA ILE A 89 -9.40 24.89 -14.83
C ILE A 89 -8.27 25.91 -14.81
N ILE A 90 -7.57 26.03 -13.70
CA ILE A 90 -6.43 26.94 -13.52
C ILE A 90 -5.12 26.21 -13.82
N ASP A 91 -5.02 24.94 -13.38
CA ASP A 91 -3.83 24.11 -13.57
C ASP A 91 -4.23 22.63 -13.58
N ILE A 92 -3.40 21.80 -14.20
CA ILE A 92 -3.56 20.33 -14.27
C ILE A 92 -2.28 19.68 -13.81
N HIS A 93 -2.34 19.00 -12.68
CA HIS A 93 -1.26 18.13 -12.23
C HIS A 93 -1.38 16.75 -12.89
N THR A 94 -0.33 16.35 -13.62
CA THR A 94 -0.24 15.01 -14.24
C THR A 94 0.65 14.11 -13.39
N SER A 95 0.12 12.95 -13.01
CA SER A 95 0.88 11.94 -12.27
C SER A 95 2.01 11.36 -13.12
N PRO A 96 3.07 10.78 -12.51
CA PRO A 96 3.98 9.90 -13.23
C PRO A 96 3.24 8.74 -13.91
N GLY A 97 3.87 8.12 -14.90
CA GLY A 97 3.34 6.93 -15.54
C GLY A 97 3.11 5.77 -14.55
N LEU A 98 2.19 4.88 -14.90
CA LEU A 98 1.81 3.75 -14.04
C LEU A 98 3.01 2.84 -13.70
N ASP A 99 3.95 2.68 -14.61
CA ASP A 99 5.21 1.95 -14.40
C ASP A 99 6.00 2.49 -13.21
N LYS A 100 6.09 3.83 -13.06
CA LYS A 100 6.78 4.48 -11.95
C LYS A 100 6.01 4.34 -10.63
N ILE A 101 4.68 4.41 -10.69
CA ILE A 101 3.83 4.19 -9.52
C ILE A 101 3.99 2.76 -9.02
N VAL A 102 3.92 1.76 -9.91
CA VAL A 102 4.11 0.33 -9.57
C VAL A 102 5.52 0.07 -9.06
N TYR A 103 6.54 0.70 -9.65
CA TYR A 103 7.91 0.58 -9.18
C TYR A 103 8.04 0.98 -7.70
N TRP A 104 7.58 2.17 -7.33
CA TRP A 104 7.66 2.62 -5.94
C TRP A 104 6.70 1.89 -5.00
N PHE A 105 5.54 1.46 -5.50
CA PHE A 105 4.63 0.59 -4.76
C PHE A 105 5.32 -0.70 -4.32
N ASN A 106 6.01 -1.38 -5.24
CA ASN A 106 6.72 -2.61 -4.93
C ASN A 106 7.98 -2.37 -4.09
N GLN A 107 8.82 -1.38 -4.44
CA GLN A 107 10.07 -1.10 -3.74
C GLN A 107 9.87 -0.64 -2.29
N LYS A 108 8.89 0.21 -2.04
CA LYS A 108 8.64 0.83 -0.73
C LYS A 108 7.42 0.30 -0.02
N SER A 109 6.66 -0.60 -0.66
CA SER A 109 5.41 -1.15 -0.11
C SER A 109 4.46 -0.04 0.37
N ILE A 110 4.20 0.95 -0.50
CA ILE A 110 3.39 2.13 -0.17
C ILE A 110 1.92 1.74 -0.20
N ASN A 111 1.33 1.48 0.97
CA ASN A 111 -0.05 1.03 1.12
C ASN A 111 -1.07 1.93 0.41
N LEU A 112 -0.85 3.26 0.49
CA LEU A 112 -1.70 4.24 -0.18
C LEU A 112 -1.79 4.02 -1.70
N PHE A 113 -0.69 3.62 -2.34
CA PHE A 113 -0.70 3.32 -3.79
C PHE A 113 -1.57 2.10 -4.09
N GLY A 114 -1.48 1.05 -3.26
CA GLY A 114 -2.34 -0.12 -3.40
C GLY A 114 -3.83 0.22 -3.31
N GLU A 115 -4.21 1.04 -2.31
CA GLU A 115 -5.59 1.50 -2.15
C GLU A 115 -6.09 2.37 -3.32
N HIS A 116 -5.23 3.22 -3.88
CA HIS A 116 -5.59 4.01 -5.06
C HIS A 116 -5.67 3.17 -6.32
N LEU A 117 -4.75 2.22 -6.51
CA LEU A 117 -4.76 1.32 -7.67
C LEU A 117 -6.04 0.46 -7.71
N ILE A 118 -6.46 -0.11 -6.57
CA ILE A 118 -7.68 -0.92 -6.55
C ILE A 118 -8.93 -0.09 -6.88
N LYS A 119 -9.00 1.17 -6.42
CA LYS A 119 -10.08 2.10 -6.76
C LYS A 119 -10.01 2.54 -8.24
N THR A 120 -8.80 2.70 -8.78
CA THR A 120 -8.60 2.99 -10.21
C THR A 120 -9.09 1.85 -11.09
N ILE A 121 -8.92 0.59 -10.66
CA ILE A 121 -9.48 -0.58 -11.33
C ILE A 121 -11.01 -0.50 -11.36
N ALA A 122 -11.66 -0.15 -10.22
CA ALA A 122 -13.12 0.06 -10.20
C ALA A 122 -13.57 1.13 -11.18
N TRP A 123 -12.86 2.24 -11.24
CA TRP A 123 -13.16 3.32 -12.18
C TRP A 123 -13.03 2.88 -13.64
N LYS A 124 -11.98 2.14 -13.97
CA LYS A 124 -11.78 1.60 -15.34
C LYS A 124 -12.81 0.55 -15.71
N ASP A 125 -13.37 -0.19 -14.77
CA ASP A 125 -14.47 -1.13 -14.95
C ASP A 125 -15.86 -0.43 -15.02
N ALA A 126 -15.87 0.91 -15.13
CA ALA A 126 -17.09 1.74 -15.17
C ALA A 126 -18.03 1.50 -13.98
N LYS A 127 -17.47 1.24 -12.80
CA LYS A 127 -18.21 1.04 -11.54
C LYS A 127 -18.01 2.23 -10.62
N GLU A 128 -18.85 2.30 -9.59
CA GLU A 128 -18.62 3.21 -8.48
C GLU A 128 -17.21 3.00 -7.91
N ILE A 129 -16.50 4.11 -7.64
CA ILE A 129 -15.10 4.09 -7.20
C ILE A 129 -15.02 3.68 -5.74
N THR A 130 -15.15 2.38 -5.48
CA THR A 130 -15.03 1.76 -4.17
C THR A 130 -13.97 0.67 -4.18
N THR A 131 -13.39 0.38 -3.01
CA THR A 131 -12.47 -0.76 -2.84
C THR A 131 -13.16 -2.07 -3.19
N SER A 132 -14.42 -2.25 -2.78
CA SER A 132 -15.20 -3.47 -3.05
C SER A 132 -15.37 -3.73 -4.54
N ASN A 133 -15.72 -2.72 -5.32
CA ASN A 133 -15.87 -2.86 -6.78
C ASN A 133 -14.53 -3.14 -7.47
N GLY A 134 -13.45 -2.51 -7.00
CA GLY A 134 -12.12 -2.78 -7.53
C GLY A 134 -11.64 -4.21 -7.24
N VAL A 135 -11.87 -4.70 -6.02
CA VAL A 135 -11.58 -6.09 -5.64
C VAL A 135 -12.39 -7.07 -6.49
N LYS A 136 -13.69 -6.81 -6.67
CA LYS A 136 -14.55 -7.65 -7.52
C LYS A 136 -14.04 -7.69 -8.98
N ALA A 137 -13.67 -6.54 -9.54
CA ALA A 137 -13.11 -6.47 -10.88
C ALA A 137 -11.78 -7.23 -10.99
N LEU A 138 -10.89 -7.09 -10.01
CA LEU A 138 -9.62 -7.82 -9.94
C LEU A 138 -9.82 -9.33 -9.88
N LYS A 139 -10.69 -9.82 -9.00
CA LYS A 139 -11.02 -11.26 -8.89
C LYS A 139 -11.60 -11.81 -10.18
N ASN A 140 -12.56 -11.11 -10.78
CA ASN A 140 -13.17 -11.51 -12.05
C ASN A 140 -12.14 -11.56 -13.19
N PHE A 141 -11.21 -10.61 -13.23
CA PHE A 141 -10.14 -10.59 -14.23
C PHE A 141 -9.28 -11.86 -14.14
N TRP A 142 -8.80 -12.23 -12.94
CA TRP A 142 -7.95 -13.40 -12.77
C TRP A 142 -8.69 -14.72 -12.93
N ALA A 143 -9.95 -14.78 -12.50
CA ALA A 143 -10.81 -15.94 -12.76
C ALA A 143 -10.99 -16.17 -14.26
N LYS A 144 -11.25 -15.11 -15.03
CA LYS A 144 -11.43 -15.18 -16.50
C LYS A 144 -10.11 -15.47 -17.22
N LYS A 145 -9.01 -14.83 -16.81
CA LYS A 145 -7.71 -14.94 -17.52
C LYS A 145 -7.01 -16.26 -17.25
N GLU A 146 -6.99 -16.72 -16.00
CA GLU A 146 -6.19 -17.86 -15.55
C GLU A 146 -7.01 -18.98 -14.90
N GLY A 147 -8.34 -18.87 -14.88
CA GLY A 147 -9.20 -19.87 -14.21
C GLY A 147 -9.01 -19.94 -12.71
N ILE A 148 -8.49 -18.89 -12.08
CA ILE A 148 -8.25 -18.88 -10.63
C ILE A 148 -9.60 -18.84 -9.91
N ASP A 149 -9.83 -19.81 -9.04
CA ASP A 149 -11.02 -19.86 -8.20
C ASP A 149 -11.12 -18.59 -7.35
N SER A 150 -12.31 -18.02 -7.29
CA SER A 150 -12.59 -16.83 -6.48
C SER A 150 -12.28 -17.04 -4.99
N ASP A 151 -12.43 -18.27 -4.49
CA ASP A 151 -12.16 -18.62 -3.09
C ASP A 151 -10.66 -18.76 -2.79
N ALA A 152 -9.84 -18.95 -3.83
CA ALA A 152 -8.39 -18.90 -3.71
C ALA A 152 -7.83 -17.48 -3.53
N MET A 153 -8.66 -16.45 -3.75
CA MET A 153 -8.30 -15.02 -3.71
C MET A 153 -9.35 -14.24 -2.93
N ASN A 154 -9.32 -14.33 -1.62
CA ASN A 154 -10.22 -13.54 -0.76
C ASN A 154 -9.54 -12.22 -0.38
N ILE A 155 -9.70 -11.20 -1.21
CA ILE A 155 -9.07 -9.89 -1.11
C ILE A 155 -10.10 -8.88 -0.60
N TYR A 156 -9.69 -8.01 0.34
CA TYR A 156 -10.54 -6.98 0.95
C TYR A 156 -10.05 -5.56 0.70
N ASP A 157 -8.75 -5.39 0.40
CA ASP A 157 -8.14 -4.08 0.19
C ASP A 157 -7.03 -4.15 -0.87
N GLY A 158 -6.51 -2.99 -1.26
CA GLY A 158 -5.39 -2.89 -2.20
C GLY A 158 -4.02 -2.94 -1.55
N SER A 159 -3.93 -2.68 -0.25
CA SER A 159 -2.67 -2.59 0.50
C SER A 159 -2.20 -3.93 1.08
N GLY A 160 -3.13 -4.88 1.26
CA GLY A 160 -2.84 -6.14 1.94
C GLY A 160 -2.83 -6.04 3.48
N LEU A 161 -3.23 -4.89 4.05
CA LEU A 161 -3.20 -4.69 5.51
C LEU A 161 -4.34 -5.40 6.26
N SER A 162 -5.47 -5.62 5.62
CA SER A 162 -6.58 -6.30 6.27
C SER A 162 -6.17 -7.74 6.64
N PRO A 163 -6.30 -8.14 7.90
CA PRO A 163 -6.05 -9.53 8.31
C PRO A 163 -7.07 -10.52 7.74
N ALA A 164 -8.14 -10.01 7.12
CA ALA A 164 -9.11 -10.83 6.40
C ALA A 164 -8.65 -11.24 5.00
N ASN A 165 -7.62 -10.58 4.42
CA ASN A 165 -7.05 -10.99 3.15
C ASN A 165 -6.54 -12.44 3.22
N ARG A 166 -6.93 -13.23 2.25
CA ARG A 166 -6.51 -14.63 2.08
C ARG A 166 -6.20 -14.87 0.61
N ILE A 167 -5.05 -15.45 0.32
CA ILE A 167 -4.69 -15.91 -1.02
C ILE A 167 -3.92 -17.22 -0.90
N THR A 168 -4.19 -18.17 -1.78
CA THR A 168 -3.40 -19.39 -1.83
C THR A 168 -2.05 -19.12 -2.49
N THR A 169 -1.02 -19.87 -2.08
CA THR A 169 0.31 -19.80 -2.72
C THR A 169 0.24 -20.18 -4.19
N LEU A 170 -0.62 -21.13 -4.54
CA LEU A 170 -0.85 -21.54 -5.94
C LEU A 170 -1.42 -20.38 -6.76
N ALA A 171 -2.49 -19.72 -6.30
CA ALA A 171 -3.07 -18.58 -7.02
C ALA A 171 -2.05 -17.45 -7.24
N MET A 172 -1.24 -17.14 -6.22
CA MET A 172 -0.18 -16.15 -6.34
C MET A 172 0.89 -16.56 -7.36
N ALA A 173 1.31 -17.83 -7.36
CA ALA A 173 2.29 -18.34 -8.32
C ALA A 173 1.70 -18.36 -9.76
N GLN A 174 0.43 -18.70 -9.94
CA GLN A 174 -0.25 -18.64 -11.23
C GLN A 174 -0.30 -17.22 -11.79
N VAL A 175 -0.68 -16.23 -10.96
CA VAL A 175 -0.65 -14.80 -11.35
C VAL A 175 0.74 -14.40 -11.83
N LEU A 176 1.78 -14.67 -11.03
CA LEU A 176 3.15 -14.30 -11.40
C LEU A 176 3.68 -15.07 -12.62
N HIS A 177 3.28 -16.32 -12.80
CA HIS A 177 3.66 -17.09 -13.98
C HIS A 177 3.02 -16.53 -15.24
N SER A 178 1.75 -16.20 -15.21
CA SER A 178 0.99 -15.74 -16.37
C SER A 178 1.50 -14.41 -16.92
N ILE A 179 1.89 -13.49 -16.04
CA ILE A 179 2.36 -12.16 -16.44
C ILE A 179 3.74 -12.16 -17.12
N LYS A 180 4.49 -13.25 -17.06
CA LYS A 180 5.80 -13.37 -17.75
C LYS A 180 5.71 -13.18 -19.26
N LYS A 181 4.54 -13.39 -19.86
CA LYS A 181 4.29 -13.22 -21.30
C LYS A 181 3.91 -11.80 -21.70
N GLU A 182 3.65 -10.94 -20.73
CA GLU A 182 3.19 -9.58 -20.97
C GLU A 182 4.35 -8.66 -21.39
N SER A 183 4.10 -7.75 -22.33
CA SER A 183 5.11 -6.81 -22.82
C SER A 183 5.68 -5.88 -21.74
N TRP A 184 4.93 -5.64 -20.67
CA TRP A 184 5.33 -4.83 -19.53
C TRP A 184 6.03 -5.62 -18.40
N PHE A 185 6.21 -6.94 -18.57
CA PHE A 185 6.81 -7.82 -17.54
C PHE A 185 8.19 -7.36 -17.09
N ALA A 186 9.06 -6.92 -18.01
CA ALA A 186 10.40 -6.46 -17.66
C ALA A 186 10.36 -5.30 -16.64
N GLY A 187 9.48 -4.32 -16.83
CA GLY A 187 9.29 -3.21 -15.89
C GLY A 187 8.74 -3.67 -14.54
N PHE A 188 7.80 -4.62 -14.54
CA PHE A 188 7.29 -5.22 -13.31
C PHE A 188 8.39 -5.99 -12.56
N TYR A 189 9.16 -6.83 -13.26
CA TYR A 189 10.26 -7.59 -12.67
C TYR A 189 11.31 -6.67 -12.02
N GLU A 190 11.69 -5.59 -12.71
CA GLU A 190 12.61 -4.59 -12.17
C GLU A 190 12.03 -3.84 -10.95
N SER A 191 10.72 -3.68 -10.87
CA SER A 191 10.06 -3.06 -9.72
C SER A 191 10.14 -3.89 -8.43
N LEU A 192 10.39 -5.20 -8.53
CA LEU A 192 10.47 -6.06 -7.35
C LEU A 192 11.76 -5.77 -6.55
N PRO A 193 11.66 -5.64 -5.22
CA PRO A 193 12.82 -5.57 -4.35
C PRO A 193 13.71 -6.81 -4.46
N VAL A 194 14.95 -6.67 -4.03
CA VAL A 194 15.87 -7.80 -3.87
C VAL A 194 15.95 -8.16 -2.39
N TYR A 195 15.59 -9.38 -2.05
CA TYR A 195 15.82 -9.99 -0.73
C TYR A 195 16.52 -11.32 -0.95
N ASN A 196 17.51 -11.64 -0.12
CA ASN A 196 18.23 -12.92 -0.22
C ASN A 196 18.69 -13.21 -1.66
N ASP A 197 19.20 -12.19 -2.37
CA ASP A 197 19.63 -12.21 -3.78
C ASP A 197 18.57 -12.67 -4.79
N MET A 198 17.29 -12.56 -4.45
CA MET A 198 16.16 -12.91 -5.31
C MET A 198 15.27 -11.71 -5.57
N LYS A 199 14.72 -11.58 -6.75
CA LYS A 199 13.67 -10.60 -7.10
C LYS A 199 12.33 -11.06 -6.54
N MET A 200 11.92 -10.47 -5.40
CA MET A 200 10.68 -10.87 -4.73
C MET A 200 10.06 -9.75 -3.92
N LYS A 201 8.75 -9.81 -3.75
CA LYS A 201 7.99 -8.94 -2.84
C LYS A 201 7.79 -9.65 -1.51
N SER A 202 8.03 -8.93 -0.43
CA SER A 202 7.68 -9.37 0.92
C SER A 202 6.31 -8.85 1.33
N GLY A 203 5.63 -9.57 2.21
CA GLY A 203 4.45 -9.14 2.94
C GLY A 203 4.50 -9.63 4.37
N SER A 204 3.98 -8.84 5.31
CA SER A 204 3.83 -9.27 6.69
C SER A 204 2.68 -8.54 7.36
N ILE A 205 1.90 -9.29 8.11
CA ILE A 205 0.93 -8.83 9.10
C ILE A 205 1.18 -9.64 10.38
N SER A 206 0.38 -9.45 11.43
CA SER A 206 0.56 -10.22 12.68
C SER A 206 0.63 -11.71 12.39
N ASP A 207 1.73 -12.34 12.84
CA ASP A 207 2.00 -13.79 12.75
C ASP A 207 1.94 -14.40 11.33
N VAL A 208 2.09 -13.55 10.29
CA VAL A 208 2.17 -13.96 8.90
C VAL A 208 3.37 -13.31 8.22
N ILE A 209 4.15 -14.11 7.50
CA ILE A 209 5.23 -13.63 6.62
C ILE A 209 5.10 -14.33 5.28
N ALA A 210 5.22 -13.55 4.21
CA ALA A 210 5.18 -14.06 2.85
C ALA A 210 6.30 -13.48 2.00
N TYR A 211 6.80 -14.30 1.08
CA TYR A 211 7.67 -13.90 -0.01
C TYR A 211 7.16 -14.53 -1.31
N THR A 212 7.08 -13.73 -2.37
CA THR A 212 6.69 -14.22 -3.68
C THR A 212 7.51 -13.53 -4.76
N GLY A 213 7.92 -14.26 -5.79
CA GLY A 213 8.79 -13.69 -6.81
C GLY A 213 9.37 -14.70 -7.77
N TYR A 214 10.58 -14.38 -8.24
CA TYR A 214 11.27 -15.09 -9.31
C TYR A 214 12.71 -15.42 -8.91
N GLN A 215 13.18 -16.57 -9.39
CA GLN A 215 14.56 -17.02 -9.25
C GLN A 215 15.01 -17.77 -10.50
N ILE A 216 16.28 -17.71 -10.81
CA ILE A 216 16.91 -18.61 -11.77
C ILE A 216 17.73 -19.61 -10.96
N SER A 217 17.40 -20.89 -11.07
CA SER A 217 18.12 -21.95 -10.36
C SER A 217 19.55 -22.15 -10.90
N SER A 218 20.39 -22.85 -10.17
CA SER A 218 21.77 -23.14 -10.55
C SER A 218 21.92 -23.84 -11.92
N ASN A 219 20.89 -24.56 -12.36
CA ASN A 219 20.88 -25.19 -13.70
C ASN A 219 20.26 -24.28 -14.80
N GLY A 220 20.00 -22.99 -14.51
CA GLY A 220 19.45 -22.03 -15.44
C GLY A 220 17.93 -22.06 -15.60
N THR A 221 17.20 -22.86 -14.82
CA THR A 221 15.74 -22.93 -14.91
C THR A 221 15.09 -21.71 -14.26
N PRO A 222 14.21 -20.94 -15.01
CA PRO A 222 13.49 -19.83 -14.43
C PRO A 222 12.31 -20.31 -13.58
N LEU A 223 12.34 -19.99 -12.30
CA LEU A 223 11.36 -20.38 -11.31
C LEU A 223 10.45 -19.21 -10.92
N VAL A 224 9.20 -19.52 -10.61
CA VAL A 224 8.25 -18.65 -9.92
C VAL A 224 7.93 -19.30 -8.59
N PHE A 225 7.93 -18.55 -7.52
CA PHE A 225 7.61 -19.10 -6.21
C PHE A 225 6.68 -18.19 -5.40
N SER A 226 5.93 -18.82 -4.51
CA SER A 226 5.17 -18.16 -3.44
C SER A 226 5.34 -18.98 -2.17
N PHE A 227 5.83 -18.32 -1.11
CA PHE A 227 6.13 -18.95 0.16
C PHE A 227 5.50 -18.12 1.29
N MET A 228 4.58 -18.74 2.05
CA MET A 228 3.86 -18.11 3.15
C MET A 228 3.98 -18.96 4.40
N ILE A 229 4.19 -18.30 5.53
CA ILE A 229 4.12 -18.90 6.87
C ILE A 229 3.07 -18.12 7.66
N ASN A 230 2.12 -18.86 8.23
CA ASN A 230 1.04 -18.33 9.06
C ASN A 230 1.16 -18.90 10.48
N ASN A 231 0.69 -18.14 11.47
CA ASN A 231 0.60 -18.56 12.87
C ASN A 231 1.94 -19.06 13.44
N TYR A 232 3.01 -18.37 13.13
CA TYR A 232 4.33 -18.71 13.66
C TYR A 232 4.52 -18.19 15.09
N ASN A 233 5.31 -18.92 15.87
CA ASN A 233 5.79 -18.50 17.19
C ASN A 233 7.21 -17.97 17.12
N GLY A 234 7.55 -17.04 18.01
CA GLY A 234 8.88 -16.45 18.13
C GLY A 234 9.08 -15.18 17.31
N SER A 235 10.32 -14.78 17.10
CA SER A 235 10.59 -13.52 16.41
C SER A 235 10.45 -13.63 14.90
N SER A 236 9.91 -12.57 14.29
CA SER A 236 9.80 -12.48 12.83
C SER A 236 11.17 -12.57 12.13
N SER A 237 12.25 -12.11 12.76
CA SER A 237 13.59 -12.20 12.19
C SER A 237 14.07 -13.66 12.09
N THR A 238 13.84 -14.46 13.13
CA THR A 238 14.17 -15.90 13.11
C THR A 238 13.39 -16.65 12.04
N VAL A 239 12.09 -16.35 11.90
CA VAL A 239 11.25 -16.97 10.87
C VAL A 239 11.75 -16.59 9.47
N ARG A 240 12.09 -15.31 9.23
CA ARG A 240 12.66 -14.86 7.94
C ARG A 240 13.96 -15.58 7.60
N GLN A 241 14.86 -15.77 8.56
CA GLN A 241 16.12 -16.51 8.34
C GLN A 241 15.84 -17.97 7.91
N LYS A 242 14.90 -18.65 8.57
CA LYS A 242 14.48 -20.01 8.18
C LYS A 242 13.85 -20.03 6.79
N MET A 243 13.01 -19.04 6.45
CA MET A 243 12.45 -18.93 5.09
C MET A 243 13.55 -18.73 4.05
N PHE A 244 14.55 -17.90 4.31
CA PHE A 244 15.67 -17.69 3.40
C PHE A 244 16.52 -18.96 3.23
N SER A 245 16.71 -19.74 4.31
CA SER A 245 17.39 -21.05 4.21
C SER A 245 16.66 -22.02 3.27
N VAL A 246 15.31 -22.05 3.33
CA VAL A 246 14.51 -22.85 2.39
C VAL A 246 14.60 -22.27 0.97
N LEU A 247 14.46 -20.94 0.80
CA LEU A 247 14.54 -20.31 -0.52
C LEU A 247 15.91 -20.48 -1.17
N ASN A 248 16.99 -20.64 -0.41
CA ASN A 248 18.31 -20.92 -0.95
C ASN A 248 18.38 -22.26 -1.74
N THR A 249 17.45 -23.19 -1.49
CA THR A 249 17.37 -24.44 -2.28
C THR A 249 16.88 -24.21 -3.72
N LEU A 250 16.38 -23.01 -4.01
CA LEU A 250 15.95 -22.62 -5.37
C LEU A 250 17.07 -21.98 -6.20
N LYS A 251 18.24 -21.71 -5.61
CA LYS A 251 19.39 -21.06 -6.27
C LYS A 251 20.25 -21.99 -7.11
#